data_5a83a7a8642c0f9629d7a5b020fcf0db
#
_entry.id   5a83a7a8642c0f9629d7a5b020fcf0db
#
_cell.length_a   1.000
_cell.length_b   1.000
_cell.length_c   1.000
_cell.angle_alpha   90.00
_cell.angle_beta   90.00
_cell.angle_gamma   90.00
#
_symmetry.space_group_name_H-M   'P 1'
#
loop_
_entity.id
_entity.type
_entity.pdbx_description
1 polymer ?
#
loop_
_entity_poly.entity_id
_entity_poly.type
_entity_poly.pdbx_seq_one_letter_code
_entity_poly.pdbx_strand_id
1 'polypeptide(L)'
;GDIVGGLVAYTRENSTTVSNSYSTGNVTGNGSVGGLLGYHYQGTVSNSYSTGSVTGNAGVGGLLGHHYRGTVSNSYSTGSVTGTSDVGGLVGYIETNSLVSNSFYNSTTSGQSDTGKGTPKTTAEMKAASPFVAAGWDFEIETVNGSNNYWDMDNVNGAYNSGYPFLSW
;
A
#
# COMPACT_ATOMS: atom_id res chain seq x y z
N GLY A 1 -17.57 13.84 2.52
CA GLY A 1 -16.28 13.88 3.23
C GLY A 1 -15.15 14.23 2.28
N ASP A 2 -14.04 14.65 2.82
CA ASP A 2 -12.85 14.98 2.02
C ASP A 2 -12.21 13.70 1.46
N ILE A 3 -11.62 13.80 0.29
CA ILE A 3 -10.83 12.71 -0.30
C ILE A 3 -9.39 13.18 -0.33
N VAL A 4 -8.51 12.50 0.38
CA VAL A 4 -7.11 12.92 0.55
C VAL A 4 -6.16 11.75 0.30
N GLY A 5 -5.21 11.93 -0.57
CA GLY A 5 -4.14 10.97 -0.84
C GLY A 5 -2.79 11.65 -0.89
N GLY A 6 -1.75 10.98 -0.47
CA GLY A 6 -0.40 11.55 -0.46
C GLY A 6 0.16 11.82 -1.86
N LEU A 7 -0.30 11.10 -2.86
CA LEU A 7 0.05 11.30 -4.27
C LEU A 7 -1.17 11.71 -5.09
N VAL A 8 -2.28 10.98 -4.98
CA VAL A 8 -3.50 11.21 -5.78
C VAL A 8 -4.71 11.20 -4.85
N ALA A 9 -5.54 12.25 -4.91
CA ALA A 9 -6.77 12.27 -4.14
C ALA A 9 -7.81 11.30 -4.72
N TYR A 10 -8.08 11.34 -6.03
CA TYR A 10 -9.16 10.59 -6.65
C TYR A 10 -8.81 10.13 -8.07
N THR A 11 -9.09 8.85 -8.36
CA THR A 11 -9.08 8.31 -9.72
C THR A 11 -10.50 7.99 -10.15
N ARG A 12 -10.91 8.43 -11.32
CA ARG A 12 -12.32 8.41 -11.75
C ARG A 12 -12.65 7.46 -12.89
N GLU A 13 -11.66 7.09 -13.70
CA GLU A 13 -11.92 6.39 -14.97
C GLU A 13 -11.66 4.89 -14.87
N ASN A 14 -12.38 4.09 -15.66
CA ASN A 14 -12.34 2.62 -15.64
C ASN A 14 -10.97 2.00 -16.00
N SER A 15 -10.06 2.78 -16.57
CA SER A 15 -8.74 2.32 -17.01
C SER A 15 -7.58 3.06 -16.33
N THR A 16 -7.84 3.77 -15.24
CA THR A 16 -6.77 4.49 -14.54
C THR A 16 -5.79 3.51 -13.92
N THR A 17 -4.51 3.69 -14.23
CA THR A 17 -3.43 2.94 -13.62
C THR A 17 -2.56 3.86 -12.77
N VAL A 18 -2.35 3.48 -11.53
CA VAL A 18 -1.32 4.05 -10.65
C VAL A 18 -0.33 2.94 -10.37
N SER A 19 0.84 3.04 -10.94
CA SER A 19 1.85 1.98 -10.81
C SER A 19 3.22 2.57 -10.51
N ASN A 20 4.08 1.75 -9.93
CA ASN A 20 5.47 2.10 -9.70
C ASN A 20 5.60 3.47 -9.00
N SER A 21 4.79 3.67 -7.96
CA SER A 21 4.63 4.99 -7.34
C SER A 21 4.71 4.89 -5.82
N TYR A 22 5.14 5.96 -5.18
CA TYR A 22 5.18 5.96 -3.72
C TYR A 22 4.87 7.32 -3.11
N SER A 23 4.55 7.29 -1.82
CA SER A 23 4.38 8.47 -0.96
C SER A 23 5.02 8.22 0.39
N THR A 24 5.77 9.20 0.90
CA THR A 24 6.44 9.13 2.20
C THR A 24 5.91 10.17 3.20
N GLY A 25 5.08 11.10 2.72
CA GLY A 25 4.51 12.17 3.54
C GLY A 25 3.37 11.68 4.44
N ASN A 26 3.23 12.30 5.61
CA ASN A 26 2.06 12.08 6.46
C ASN A 26 0.81 12.68 5.81
N VAL A 27 -0.31 11.97 5.92
CA VAL A 27 -1.58 12.36 5.31
C VAL A 27 -2.64 12.50 6.40
N THR A 28 -3.34 13.62 6.41
CA THR A 28 -4.45 13.88 7.33
C THR A 28 -5.66 14.39 6.56
N GLY A 29 -6.83 13.86 6.88
CA GLY A 29 -8.10 14.24 6.24
C GLY A 29 -9.29 13.81 7.07
N ASN A 30 -10.50 13.91 6.52
CA ASN A 30 -11.72 13.62 7.24
C ASN A 30 -12.51 12.44 6.67
N GLY A 31 -12.48 12.27 5.35
CA GLY A 31 -13.19 11.19 4.64
C GLY A 31 -12.26 10.09 4.17
N SER A 32 -12.31 9.75 2.88
CA SER A 32 -11.44 8.74 2.29
C SER A 32 -9.99 9.20 2.28
N VAL A 33 -9.20 8.69 3.22
CA VAL A 33 -7.82 9.12 3.45
C VAL A 33 -6.85 7.96 3.25
N GLY A 34 -5.98 8.07 2.28
CA GLY A 34 -4.97 7.06 2.00
C GLY A 34 -3.56 7.61 1.89
N GLY A 35 -2.59 6.85 2.30
CA GLY A 35 -1.19 7.27 2.26
C GLY A 35 -0.68 7.55 0.85
N LEU A 36 -1.21 6.83 -0.15
CA LEU A 36 -0.94 7.05 -1.58
C LEU A 36 -2.16 7.63 -2.29
N LEU A 37 -3.31 6.95 -2.23
CA LEU A 37 -4.55 7.37 -2.88
C LEU A 37 -5.68 7.54 -1.86
N GLY A 38 -6.46 8.62 -2.00
CA GLY A 38 -7.68 8.83 -1.23
C GLY A 38 -8.81 7.90 -1.67
N TYR A 39 -9.20 7.97 -2.93
CA TYR A 39 -10.29 7.17 -3.51
C TYR A 39 -9.88 6.61 -4.88
N HIS A 40 -9.96 5.30 -5.01
CA HIS A 40 -9.73 4.58 -6.26
C HIS A 40 -11.04 4.04 -6.78
N TYR A 41 -11.57 4.65 -7.87
CA TYR A 41 -12.88 4.30 -8.40
C TYR A 41 -12.85 2.97 -9.18
N GLN A 42 -11.95 2.84 -10.14
CA GLN A 42 -11.76 1.64 -10.98
C GLN A 42 -10.34 1.64 -11.56
N GLY A 43 -9.89 0.49 -12.05
CA GLY A 43 -8.57 0.38 -12.67
C GLY A 43 -7.58 -0.40 -11.80
N THR A 44 -6.32 -0.02 -11.84
CA THR A 44 -5.24 -0.78 -11.19
C THR A 44 -4.32 0.12 -10.37
N VAL A 45 -4.03 -0.33 -9.16
CA VAL A 45 -2.91 0.16 -8.35
C VAL A 45 -1.92 -0.98 -8.19
N SER A 46 -0.68 -0.80 -8.63
CA SER A 46 0.31 -1.88 -8.59
C SER A 46 1.73 -1.37 -8.32
N ASN A 47 2.56 -2.26 -7.77
CA ASN A 47 3.97 -1.99 -7.50
C ASN A 47 4.17 -0.61 -6.82
N SER A 48 3.39 -0.35 -5.76
CA SER A 48 3.32 0.98 -5.16
C SER A 48 3.34 0.91 -3.64
N TYR A 49 3.80 1.96 -2.97
CA TYR A 49 3.83 1.93 -1.52
C TYR A 49 3.61 3.29 -0.84
N SER A 50 3.32 3.22 0.46
CA SER A 50 3.26 4.37 1.34
C SER A 50 3.95 4.09 2.68
N THR A 51 4.73 5.06 3.18
CA THR A 51 5.42 4.95 4.47
C THR A 51 5.00 6.00 5.50
N GLY A 52 4.29 7.03 5.07
CA GLY A 52 3.80 8.10 5.95
C GLY A 52 2.64 7.64 6.85
N SER A 53 2.47 8.28 7.98
CA SER A 53 1.33 8.09 8.88
C SER A 53 0.06 8.64 8.26
N VAL A 54 -1.06 7.92 8.44
CA VAL A 54 -2.37 8.31 7.89
C VAL A 54 -3.36 8.50 9.03
N THR A 55 -4.01 9.65 9.06
CA THR A 55 -5.00 10.00 10.09
C THR A 55 -6.27 10.53 9.44
N GLY A 56 -7.43 10.00 9.86
CA GLY A 56 -8.72 10.44 9.34
C GLY A 56 -9.90 10.03 10.25
N ASN A 57 -11.13 10.24 9.77
CA ASN A 57 -12.31 9.76 10.49
C ASN A 57 -12.87 8.48 9.86
N ALA A 58 -13.08 8.45 8.54
CA ALA A 58 -13.70 7.32 7.88
C ALA A 58 -12.95 6.94 6.59
N GLY A 59 -12.94 5.65 6.25
CA GLY A 59 -12.24 5.17 5.06
C GLY A 59 -10.75 5.47 5.11
N VAL A 60 -10.07 5.07 6.19
CA VAL A 60 -8.66 5.39 6.44
C VAL A 60 -7.79 4.19 6.19
N GLY A 61 -6.92 4.25 5.18
CA GLY A 61 -6.02 3.16 4.84
C GLY A 61 -4.57 3.59 4.67
N GLY A 62 -3.66 2.73 5.05
CA GLY A 62 -2.23 3.03 4.97
C GLY A 62 -1.76 3.34 3.55
N LEU A 63 -2.33 2.68 2.54
CA LEU A 63 -2.07 2.94 1.13
C LEU A 63 -3.26 3.66 0.48
N LEU A 64 -4.47 3.13 0.66
CA LEU A 64 -5.66 3.53 -0.07
C LEU A 64 -6.84 3.74 0.88
N GLY A 65 -7.47 4.91 0.84
CA GLY A 65 -8.62 5.22 1.69
C GLY A 65 -9.85 4.40 1.33
N HIS A 66 -10.32 4.52 0.09
CA HIS A 66 -11.49 3.81 -0.42
C HIS A 66 -11.20 3.16 -1.78
N HIS A 67 -11.52 1.87 -1.88
CA HIS A 67 -11.35 1.07 -3.10
C HIS A 67 -12.70 0.61 -3.64
N TYR A 68 -13.08 1.18 -4.77
CA TYR A 68 -14.33 0.87 -5.48
C TYR A 68 -14.02 0.21 -6.82
N ARG A 69 -14.20 -1.10 -6.90
CA ARG A 69 -13.93 -1.95 -8.08
C ARG A 69 -12.51 -1.78 -8.63
N GLY A 70 -11.94 -2.80 -9.17
CA GLY A 70 -10.58 -2.77 -9.70
C GLY A 70 -9.61 -3.60 -8.87
N THR A 71 -8.32 -3.39 -9.04
CA THR A 71 -7.29 -4.24 -8.45
C THR A 71 -6.21 -3.42 -7.75
N VAL A 72 -5.85 -3.86 -6.54
CA VAL A 72 -4.61 -3.46 -5.85
C VAL A 72 -3.71 -4.68 -5.78
N SER A 73 -2.49 -4.58 -6.29
CA SER A 73 -1.55 -5.70 -6.33
C SER A 73 -0.11 -5.27 -6.05
N ASN A 74 0.68 -6.18 -5.52
CA ASN A 74 2.12 -6.01 -5.29
C ASN A 74 2.45 -4.65 -4.64
N SER A 75 1.70 -4.28 -3.63
CA SER A 75 1.75 -2.95 -3.02
C SER A 75 1.78 -3.06 -1.49
N TYR A 76 2.29 -2.04 -0.81
CA TYR A 76 2.36 -2.12 0.64
C TYR A 76 2.25 -0.76 1.35
N SER A 77 2.06 -0.81 2.67
CA SER A 77 2.11 0.34 3.58
C SER A 77 2.84 0.02 4.88
N THR A 78 3.54 1.01 5.44
CA THR A 78 4.29 0.84 6.71
C THR A 78 3.98 1.90 7.77
N GLY A 79 3.25 2.96 7.45
CA GLY A 79 2.91 4.01 8.38
C GLY A 79 1.88 3.60 9.45
N SER A 80 1.76 4.38 10.50
CA SER A 80 0.65 4.26 11.45
C SER A 80 -0.67 4.66 10.78
N VAL A 81 -1.77 3.99 11.15
CA VAL A 81 -3.10 4.27 10.61
C VAL A 81 -4.07 4.52 11.74
N THR A 82 -4.65 5.70 11.78
CA THR A 82 -5.59 6.11 12.83
C THR A 82 -6.89 6.64 12.23
N GLY A 83 -8.01 6.08 12.67
CA GLY A 83 -9.33 6.48 12.20
C GLY A 83 -10.44 6.04 13.15
N THR A 84 -11.69 6.42 12.82
CA THR A 84 -12.87 6.10 13.63
C THR A 84 -13.69 4.97 13.02
N SER A 85 -13.83 4.94 11.71
CA SER A 85 -14.57 3.89 10.98
C SER A 85 -13.88 3.51 9.68
N ASP A 86 -14.09 2.27 9.25
CA ASP A 86 -13.51 1.74 8.00
C ASP A 86 -11.99 1.95 7.94
N VAL A 87 -11.32 1.52 9.00
CA VAL A 87 -9.87 1.63 9.12
C VAL A 87 -9.22 0.32 8.67
N GLY A 88 -8.15 0.42 7.91
CA GLY A 88 -7.38 -0.75 7.47
C GLY A 88 -5.90 -0.46 7.31
N GLY A 89 -5.08 -1.45 7.60
CA GLY A 89 -3.63 -1.29 7.51
C GLY A 89 -3.14 -0.96 6.10
N LEU A 90 -3.79 -1.50 5.07
CA LEU A 90 -3.51 -1.18 3.67
C LEU A 90 -4.65 -0.38 3.04
N VAL A 91 -5.88 -0.91 3.05
CA VAL A 91 -7.06 -0.29 2.45
C VAL A 91 -8.10 -0.04 3.54
N GLY A 92 -8.62 1.18 3.64
CA GLY A 92 -9.62 1.55 4.62
C GLY A 92 -10.96 0.88 4.35
N TYR A 93 -11.61 1.24 3.27
CA TYR A 93 -12.88 0.68 2.84
C TYR A 93 -12.76 0.01 1.46
N ILE A 94 -13.38 -1.16 1.31
CA ILE A 94 -13.38 -1.93 0.07
C ILE A 94 -14.81 -2.28 -0.35
N GLU A 95 -15.16 -1.95 -1.56
CA GLU A 95 -16.46 -2.30 -2.17
C GLU A 95 -16.44 -3.71 -2.78
N THR A 96 -17.64 -4.25 -2.99
CA THR A 96 -17.80 -5.49 -3.75
C THR A 96 -17.20 -5.40 -5.16
N ASN A 97 -16.64 -6.51 -5.64
CA ASN A 97 -15.93 -6.58 -6.92
C ASN A 97 -14.60 -5.78 -6.96
N SER A 98 -14.03 -5.51 -5.81
CA SER A 98 -12.67 -5.02 -5.66
C SER A 98 -11.73 -6.16 -5.28
N LEU A 99 -10.51 -6.15 -5.79
CA LEU A 99 -9.52 -7.17 -5.51
C LEU A 99 -8.27 -6.55 -4.87
N VAL A 100 -7.83 -7.13 -3.77
CA VAL A 100 -6.51 -6.85 -3.17
C VAL A 100 -5.73 -8.17 -3.16
N SER A 101 -4.61 -8.20 -3.86
CA SER A 101 -3.78 -9.41 -3.98
C SER A 101 -2.30 -9.10 -3.75
N ASN A 102 -1.57 -10.07 -3.22
CA ASN A 102 -0.12 -9.99 -3.03
C ASN A 102 0.34 -8.65 -2.43
N SER A 103 -0.46 -8.09 -1.54
CA SER A 103 -0.26 -6.75 -0.98
C SER A 103 -0.28 -6.80 0.54
N PHE A 104 0.60 -6.04 1.15
CA PHE A 104 0.94 -6.19 2.56
C PHE A 104 0.86 -4.87 3.32
N TYR A 105 0.75 -4.96 4.64
CA TYR A 105 0.95 -3.80 5.51
C TYR A 105 1.68 -4.20 6.79
N ASN A 106 2.41 -3.26 7.36
CA ASN A 106 3.09 -3.49 8.63
C ASN A 106 2.08 -3.41 9.79
N SER A 107 1.68 -4.55 10.32
CA SER A 107 0.70 -4.63 11.42
C SER A 107 1.24 -4.05 12.73
N THR A 108 2.55 -4.08 12.93
CA THR A 108 3.18 -3.53 14.14
C THR A 108 3.08 -2.01 14.20
N THR A 109 3.30 -1.32 13.08
CA THR A 109 3.29 0.14 13.03
C THR A 109 1.89 0.70 12.75
N SER A 110 1.09 0.03 11.93
CA SER A 110 -0.26 0.48 11.61
C SER A 110 -1.23 0.35 12.79
N GLY A 111 -0.97 -0.56 13.72
CA GLY A 111 -1.90 -0.89 14.79
C GLY A 111 -3.14 -1.66 14.30
N GLN A 112 -3.13 -2.14 13.05
CA GLN A 112 -4.24 -2.86 12.42
C GLN A 112 -3.93 -4.35 12.29
N SER A 113 -4.98 -5.17 12.28
CA SER A 113 -4.87 -6.64 12.12
C SER A 113 -5.91 -7.19 11.13
N ASP A 114 -6.51 -6.32 10.33
CA ASP A 114 -7.54 -6.69 9.37
C ASP A 114 -6.99 -7.56 8.24
N THR A 115 -7.80 -8.50 7.78
CA THR A 115 -7.53 -9.36 6.62
C THR A 115 -8.54 -9.09 5.50
N GLY A 116 -8.20 -9.45 4.27
CA GLY A 116 -9.06 -9.21 3.10
C GLY A 116 -8.92 -7.80 2.48
N LYS A 117 -8.30 -6.88 3.19
CA LYS A 117 -7.96 -5.53 2.70
C LYS A 117 -6.43 -5.30 2.66
N GLY A 118 -5.67 -6.37 2.50
CA GLY A 118 -4.24 -6.49 2.62
C GLY A 118 -3.87 -7.61 3.60
N THR A 119 -2.62 -8.05 3.56
CA THR A 119 -2.10 -9.11 4.44
C THR A 119 -1.22 -8.48 5.53
N PRO A 120 -1.57 -8.65 6.82
CA PRO A 120 -0.73 -8.16 7.90
C PRO A 120 0.62 -8.88 7.94
N LYS A 121 1.68 -8.12 8.15
CA LYS A 121 3.04 -8.60 8.37
C LYS A 121 3.68 -7.82 9.52
N THR A 122 4.48 -8.48 10.32
CA THR A 122 5.29 -7.81 11.33
C THR A 122 6.38 -6.95 10.69
N THR A 123 6.94 -6.02 11.44
CA THR A 123 8.10 -5.22 10.97
C THR A 123 9.26 -6.10 10.51
N ALA A 124 9.54 -7.19 11.20
CA ALA A 124 10.62 -8.11 10.82
C ALA A 124 10.35 -8.81 9.49
N GLU A 125 9.12 -9.28 9.26
CA GLU A 125 8.71 -9.89 7.99
C GLU A 125 8.73 -8.88 6.84
N MET A 126 8.29 -7.64 7.08
CA MET A 126 8.30 -6.58 6.07
C MET A 126 9.70 -6.12 5.67
N LYS A 127 10.71 -6.42 6.48
CA LYS A 127 12.14 -6.15 6.22
C LYS A 127 12.90 -7.37 5.69
N ALA A 128 12.21 -8.42 5.30
CA ALA A 128 12.76 -9.61 4.67
C ALA A 128 12.18 -9.75 3.25
N ALA A 129 12.99 -10.10 2.27
CA ALA A 129 12.53 -10.29 0.89
C ALA A 129 11.57 -11.49 0.75
N SER A 130 11.74 -12.54 1.57
CA SER A 130 11.06 -13.82 1.40
C SER A 130 9.52 -13.75 1.32
N PRO A 131 8.79 -12.96 2.12
CA PRO A 131 7.32 -12.89 2.00
C PRO A 131 6.86 -12.29 0.66
N PHE A 132 7.62 -11.35 0.13
CA PHE A 132 7.31 -10.65 -1.11
C PHE A 132 7.63 -11.53 -2.32
N VAL A 133 8.81 -12.15 -2.34
CA VAL A 133 9.22 -13.11 -3.39
C VAL A 133 8.24 -14.29 -3.44
N ALA A 134 7.83 -14.84 -2.31
CA ALA A 134 6.82 -15.90 -2.24
C ALA A 134 5.44 -15.47 -2.77
N ALA A 135 5.14 -14.18 -2.72
CA ALA A 135 3.92 -13.59 -3.29
C ALA A 135 4.06 -13.21 -4.77
N GLY A 136 5.20 -13.48 -5.39
CA GLY A 136 5.41 -13.21 -6.81
C GLY A 136 5.91 -11.80 -7.13
N TRP A 137 6.49 -11.09 -6.14
CA TRP A 137 7.10 -9.79 -6.41
C TRP A 137 8.44 -9.96 -7.12
N ASP A 138 8.65 -9.16 -8.16
CA ASP A 138 9.83 -9.18 -9.01
C ASP A 138 10.92 -8.26 -8.41
N PHE A 139 11.89 -8.87 -7.74
CA PHE A 139 13.03 -8.20 -7.12
C PHE A 139 14.26 -8.28 -8.00
N GLU A 140 15.12 -7.28 -7.94
CA GLU A 140 16.37 -7.20 -8.69
C GLU A 140 17.32 -8.39 -8.41
N ILE A 141 17.25 -8.96 -7.22
CA ILE A 141 18.13 -10.04 -6.78
C ILE A 141 17.60 -11.45 -7.04
N GLU A 142 16.42 -11.60 -7.66
CA GLU A 142 15.82 -12.90 -7.91
C GLU A 142 15.49 -13.09 -9.41
N THR A 143 15.33 -14.32 -9.84
CA THR A 143 15.14 -14.67 -11.27
C THR A 143 13.88 -15.49 -11.54
N VAL A 144 13.05 -15.70 -10.51
CA VAL A 144 11.89 -16.60 -10.58
C VAL A 144 10.61 -15.88 -11.01
N ASN A 145 10.43 -14.65 -10.55
CA ASN A 145 9.16 -13.93 -10.66
C ASN A 145 9.11 -12.92 -11.83
N GLY A 146 10.16 -12.85 -12.65
CA GLY A 146 10.17 -11.93 -13.77
C GLY A 146 11.57 -11.43 -14.13
N SER A 147 11.62 -10.40 -14.95
CA SER A 147 12.86 -9.74 -15.39
C SER A 147 12.75 -8.22 -15.43
N ASN A 148 11.66 -7.66 -14.91
CA ASN A 148 11.46 -6.22 -14.89
C ASN A 148 12.11 -5.56 -13.66
N ASN A 149 12.41 -6.34 -12.62
CA ASN A 149 13.11 -5.90 -11.42
C ASN A 149 12.49 -4.64 -10.82
N TYR A 150 11.19 -4.68 -10.54
CA TYR A 150 10.46 -3.51 -10.00
C TYR A 150 10.89 -3.14 -8.59
N TRP A 151 11.36 -4.12 -7.81
CA TRP A 151 11.64 -3.96 -6.40
C TRP A 151 13.09 -4.24 -6.07
N ASP A 152 13.62 -3.54 -5.08
CA ASP A 152 14.88 -3.83 -4.43
C ASP A 152 14.73 -3.76 -2.92
N MET A 153 15.65 -4.38 -2.20
CA MET A 153 15.79 -4.29 -0.75
C MET A 153 17.26 -4.09 -0.43
N ASP A 154 17.56 -3.01 0.27
CA ASP A 154 18.90 -2.79 0.79
C ASP A 154 19.22 -3.79 1.92
N ASN A 155 20.03 -4.80 1.60
CA ASN A 155 20.54 -5.76 2.57
C ASN A 155 21.74 -5.22 3.35
N VAL A 156 22.19 -4.00 3.06
CA VAL A 156 23.37 -3.38 3.67
C VAL A 156 22.96 -2.19 4.53
N ASN A 157 22.77 -2.42 5.81
CA ASN A 157 22.57 -1.40 6.86
C ASN A 157 21.24 -0.63 6.85
N GLY A 158 20.26 -1.01 6.06
CA GLY A 158 18.95 -0.33 6.00
C GLY A 158 19.05 1.14 5.56
N ALA A 159 20.00 1.46 4.69
CA ALA A 159 20.27 2.82 4.26
C ALA A 159 19.13 3.40 3.42
N TYR A 160 18.45 2.56 2.63
CA TYR A 160 17.31 2.94 1.80
C TYR A 160 16.01 2.46 2.41
N ASN A 161 14.98 3.28 2.37
CA ASN A 161 13.62 3.00 2.84
C ASN A 161 13.57 2.26 4.20
N SER A 162 14.54 2.50 5.08
CA SER A 162 14.63 1.88 6.41
C SER A 162 14.62 0.33 6.38
N GLY A 163 15.08 -0.29 5.30
CA GLY A 163 15.14 -1.74 5.09
C GLY A 163 13.84 -2.37 4.60
N TYR A 164 12.84 -1.59 4.22
CA TYR A 164 11.66 -2.08 3.51
C TYR A 164 11.92 -2.12 1.99
N PRO A 165 11.13 -2.89 1.21
CA PRO A 165 11.21 -2.86 -0.24
C PRO A 165 11.11 -1.43 -0.80
N PHE A 166 11.85 -1.13 -1.84
CA PHE A 166 11.74 0.14 -2.57
C PHE A 166 11.80 -0.13 -4.07
N LEU A 167 11.39 0.85 -4.85
CA LEU A 167 11.40 0.73 -6.32
C LEU A 167 12.82 0.90 -6.84
N SER A 168 13.24 0.02 -7.74
CA SER A 168 14.64 -0.18 -8.13
C SER A 168 15.23 0.84 -9.13
N TRP A 169 14.53 1.95 -9.44
CA TRP A 169 15.04 3.03 -10.31
C TRP A 169 15.36 4.31 -9.56
#